data_ab0d791be43166a381321993f711cc9b
#
_entry.id   ab0d791be43166a381321993f711cc9b
#
_cell.length_a   1.000
_cell.length_b   1.000
_cell.length_c   1.000
_cell.angle_alpha   90.00
_cell.angle_beta   90.00
_cell.angle_gamma   90.00
#
_symmetry.space_group_name_H-M   'P 1'
#
loop_
_entity.id
_entity.type
_entity.pdbx_description
1 polymer ?
#
loop_
_entity_poly.entity_id
_entity_poly.type
_entity_poly.pdbx_seq_one_letter_code
_entity_poly.pdbx_strand_id
1 'polypeptide(L)' 'MIAKSLRNKSDYMIICINEFALHNRLTKKEAYYYLKNNKALDFLKENYEAEHMLSVQDAVDDMSIICQRNGGHL' A
#
# COMPACT_ATOMS: atom_id res chain seq x y z
N MET A 1 2.93 -11.16 -16.98
CA MET A 1 1.86 -11.92 -16.31
C MET A 1 1.55 -11.32 -14.97
N ILE A 2 0.31 -10.92 -14.80
CA ILE A 2 -0.13 -10.27 -13.56
C ILE A 2 0.03 -11.20 -12.36
N ALA A 3 -0.37 -12.46 -12.51
CA ALA A 3 -0.27 -13.43 -11.43
C ALA A 3 1.18 -13.63 -10.97
N LYS A 4 2.12 -13.48 -11.89
CA LYS A 4 3.52 -13.65 -11.58
C LYS A 4 4.06 -12.47 -10.78
N SER A 5 3.63 -11.24 -11.10
CA SER A 5 4.10 -10.07 -10.37
C SER A 5 3.54 -10.00 -8.96
N LEU A 6 2.46 -10.72 -8.65
CA LEU A 6 1.90 -10.77 -7.30
C LEU A 6 2.58 -11.81 -6.41
N ARG A 7 3.51 -12.59 -6.94
CA ARG A 7 4.15 -13.64 -6.18
C ARG A 7 5.10 -13.15 -5.13
N ASN A 8 5.82 -12.06 -5.40
CA ASN A 8 6.78 -11.61 -4.43
C ASN A 8 6.30 -10.34 -3.75
N LYS A 9 6.81 -10.17 -2.55
CA LYS A 9 6.41 -9.09 -1.68
C LYS A 9 6.70 -7.71 -2.28
N SER A 10 7.84 -7.57 -2.94
CA SER A 10 8.23 -6.29 -3.52
C SER A 10 7.29 -5.84 -4.62
N ASP A 11 6.92 -6.77 -5.51
CA ASP A 11 5.99 -6.45 -6.60
C ASP A 11 4.61 -6.10 -6.05
N TYR A 12 4.16 -6.84 -5.05
CA TYR A 12 2.89 -6.57 -4.40
C TYR A 12 2.87 -5.17 -3.79
N MET A 13 3.94 -4.80 -3.10
CA MET A 13 4.03 -3.48 -2.48
C MET A 13 4.00 -2.36 -3.51
N ILE A 14 4.70 -2.56 -4.64
CA ILE A 14 4.69 -1.58 -5.72
C ILE A 14 3.28 -1.40 -6.27
N ILE A 15 2.55 -2.49 -6.47
CA ILE A 15 1.18 -2.44 -6.96
C ILE A 15 0.29 -1.66 -5.99
N CYS A 16 0.43 -1.92 -4.70
CA CYS A 16 -0.36 -1.23 -3.69
C CYS A 16 -0.03 0.26 -3.62
N ILE A 17 1.26 0.62 -3.73
CA ILE A 17 1.68 2.02 -3.75
C ILE A 17 1.09 2.73 -4.96
N ASN A 18 1.16 2.09 -6.13
CA ASN A 18 0.61 2.68 -7.35
C ASN A 18 -0.89 2.89 -7.24
N GLU A 19 -1.60 1.92 -6.71
CA GLU A 19 -3.05 2.01 -6.55
C GLU A 19 -3.42 3.12 -5.55
N PHE A 20 -2.67 3.19 -4.45
CA PHE A 20 -2.85 4.25 -3.46
C PHE A 20 -2.64 5.63 -4.10
N ALA A 21 -1.61 5.76 -4.93
CA ALA A 21 -1.32 7.01 -5.63
C ALA A 21 -2.49 7.43 -6.53
N LEU A 22 -3.03 6.48 -7.29
CA LEU A 22 -4.15 6.76 -8.17
C LEU A 22 -5.39 7.22 -7.39
N HIS A 23 -5.70 6.54 -6.30
CA HIS A 23 -6.87 6.87 -5.49
C HIS A 23 -6.77 8.24 -4.84
N ASN A 24 -5.58 8.68 -4.54
CA ASN A 24 -5.37 9.94 -3.82
C ASN A 24 -4.80 11.04 -4.69
N ARG A 25 -4.73 10.80 -6.00
CA ARG A 25 -4.22 11.77 -6.97
C ARG A 25 -2.82 12.25 -6.63
N LEU A 26 -1.97 11.32 -6.21
CA LEU A 26 -0.58 11.58 -5.88
C LEU A 26 0.32 10.99 -6.95
N THR A 27 1.54 11.52 -7.05
CA THR A 27 2.57 10.82 -7.81
C THR A 27 2.99 9.59 -7.01
N LYS A 28 3.64 8.64 -7.67
CA LYS A 28 4.15 7.45 -7.01
C LYS A 28 5.13 7.82 -5.90
N LYS A 29 5.95 8.82 -6.14
CA LYS A 29 6.93 9.31 -5.17
C LYS A 29 6.24 9.89 -3.94
N GLU A 30 5.22 10.71 -4.16
CA GLU A 30 4.45 11.29 -3.06
C GLU A 30 3.77 10.20 -2.24
N ALA A 31 3.16 9.23 -2.92
CA ALA A 31 2.48 8.12 -2.26
C ALA A 31 3.47 7.30 -1.42
N TYR A 32 4.63 6.99 -2.01
CA TYR A 32 5.65 6.22 -1.31
C TYR A 32 6.05 6.89 0.00
N TYR A 33 6.38 8.18 -0.05
CA TYR A 33 6.82 8.89 1.15
C TYR A 33 5.71 9.05 2.18
N TYR A 34 4.50 9.30 1.71
CA TYR A 34 3.36 9.41 2.63
C TYR A 34 3.13 8.09 3.35
N LEU A 35 3.10 6.99 2.62
CA LEU A 35 2.88 5.66 3.20
C LEU A 35 4.03 5.28 4.14
N LYS A 36 5.26 5.58 3.74
CA LYS A 36 6.43 5.27 4.55
C LYS A 36 6.40 6.06 5.86
N ASN A 37 6.15 7.36 5.79
CA ASN A 37 6.18 8.23 6.95
C ASN A 37 5.06 7.94 7.94
N ASN A 38 3.96 7.38 7.46
CA ASN A 38 2.80 7.05 8.30
C ASN A 38 2.70 5.56 8.58
N LYS A 39 3.81 4.83 8.41
CA LYS A 39 3.98 3.43 8.81
C LYS A 39 3.14 2.42 8.04
N ALA A 40 2.50 2.85 6.95
CA ALA A 40 1.67 1.95 6.16
C ALA A 40 2.50 0.95 5.35
N LEU A 41 3.71 1.32 4.91
CA LEU A 41 4.58 0.38 4.21
C LEU A 41 5.08 -0.72 5.16
N ASP A 42 5.42 -0.34 6.39
CA ASP A 42 5.82 -1.32 7.40
C ASP A 42 4.65 -2.27 7.70
N PHE A 43 3.45 -1.72 7.83
CA PHE A 43 2.25 -2.53 8.04
C PHE A 43 2.06 -3.54 6.91
N LEU A 44 2.14 -3.08 5.67
CA LEU A 44 1.94 -3.94 4.51
C LEU A 44 2.99 -5.05 4.45
N LYS A 45 4.23 -4.70 4.77
CA LYS A 45 5.33 -5.64 4.76
C LYS A 45 5.17 -6.70 5.84
N GLU A 46 4.81 -6.28 7.05
CA GLU A 46 4.66 -7.17 8.20
C GLU A 46 3.43 -8.06 8.09
N ASN A 47 2.39 -7.58 7.41
CA ASN A 47 1.14 -8.29 7.26
C ASN A 47 0.92 -8.82 5.84
N TYR A 48 1.99 -8.97 5.08
CA TYR A 48 1.92 -9.39 3.69
C TYR A 48 1.10 -10.66 3.51
N GLU A 49 1.29 -11.65 4.37
CA GLU A 49 0.61 -12.94 4.25
C GLU A 49 -0.92 -12.78 4.27
N ALA A 50 -1.42 -11.92 5.14
CA ALA A 50 -2.85 -11.66 5.24
C ALA A 50 -3.33 -10.69 4.17
N GLU A 51 -2.57 -9.60 3.96
CA GLU A 51 -3.01 -8.53 3.06
C GLU A 51 -3.05 -8.97 1.61
N HIS A 52 -2.09 -9.79 1.17
CA HIS A 52 -2.05 -10.18 -0.24
C HIS A 52 -3.20 -11.15 -0.61
N MET A 53 -3.91 -11.67 0.39
CA MET A 53 -5.10 -12.49 0.17
C MET A 53 -6.34 -11.64 -0.11
N LEU A 54 -6.26 -10.36 0.19
CA LEU A 54 -7.33 -9.41 -0.06
C LEU A 54 -7.21 -8.83 -1.46
N SER A 55 -8.25 -8.14 -1.92
CA SER A 55 -8.13 -7.36 -3.14
C SER A 55 -7.14 -6.22 -2.91
N VAL A 56 -6.57 -5.69 -3.99
CA VAL A 56 -5.67 -4.54 -3.88
C VAL A 56 -6.41 -3.35 -3.28
N GLN A 57 -7.68 -3.18 -3.62
CA GLN A 57 -8.48 -2.09 -3.06
C GLN A 57 -8.61 -2.22 -1.54
N ASP A 58 -8.85 -3.42 -1.04
CA ASP A 58 -8.97 -3.65 0.40
C ASP A 58 -7.64 -3.37 1.10
N ALA A 59 -6.53 -3.77 0.49
CA ALA A 59 -5.20 -3.48 1.03
C ALA A 59 -4.94 -1.97 1.08
N VAL A 60 -5.35 -1.26 0.03
CA VAL A 60 -5.21 0.20 -0.02
C VAL A 60 -6.05 0.86 1.08
N ASP A 61 -7.26 0.36 1.30
CA ASP A 61 -8.12 0.89 2.37
C ASP A 61 -7.48 0.67 3.73
N ASP A 62 -6.89 -0.50 3.96
CA ASP A 62 -6.20 -0.79 5.22
C ASP A 62 -5.01 0.13 5.42
N MET A 63 -4.23 0.37 4.35
CA MET A 63 -3.11 1.30 4.43
C MET A 63 -3.57 2.71 4.78
N SER A 64 -4.70 3.15 4.22
CA SER A 64 -5.25 4.46 4.53
C SER A 64 -5.60 4.59 6.01
N ILE A 65 -6.18 3.53 6.58
CA ILE A 65 -6.51 3.51 8.01
C ILE A 65 -5.24 3.61 8.85
N ILE A 66 -4.21 2.85 8.48
CA ILE A 66 -2.93 2.89 9.22
C ILE A 66 -2.33 4.29 9.15
N CYS A 67 -2.36 4.93 7.98
CA CYS A 67 -1.84 6.29 7.84
C CYS A 67 -2.59 7.27 8.76
N GLN A 68 -3.91 7.17 8.79
CA GLN A 68 -4.72 8.07 9.62
C GLN A 68 -4.41 7.90 11.10
N ARG A 69 -4.18 6.66 11.53
CA ARG A 69 -3.82 6.37 12.92
C ARG A 69 -2.45 6.93 13.30
N ASN A 70 -1.61 7.18 12.32
CA ASN A 70 -0.26 7.69 12.54
C ASN A 70 -0.12 9.17 12.16
N GLY A 71 -1.22 9.88 12.07
CA GLY A 71 -1.22 11.31 11.84
C GLY A 71 -1.35 11.76 10.40
N GLY A 72 -1.60 10.83 9.48
CA GLY A 72 -1.81 11.19 8.08
C GLY A 72 -3.13 11.91 7.86
N HIS A 73 -3.20 12.67 6.77
CA HIS A 73 -4.36 13.52 6.47
C HIS A 73 -5.05 13.21 5.15
N LEU A 74 -4.63 12.16 4.45
CA LEU A 74 -5.28 11.78 3.20
C LEU A 74 -6.43 10.83 3.41
#